data_25614373e0eaf508523b7ba16ac0e582
#
_entry.id   25614373e0eaf508523b7ba16ac0e582
#
_cell.length_a   1.000
_cell.length_b   1.000
_cell.length_c   1.000
_cell.angle_alpha   90.00
_cell.angle_beta   90.00
_cell.angle_gamma   90.00
#
_symmetry.space_group_name_H-M   'P 1'
#
loop_
_entity.id
_entity.type
_entity.pdbx_description
1 polymer ?
#
loop_
_entity_poly.entity_id
_entity_poly.type
_entity_poly.pdbx_seq_one_letter_code
_entity_poly.pdbx_strand_id
1 'polypeptide(L)'
;YKFDLEKFTNVNGKTGIYIQYANVRAKKLIKDSSLEVRDFLILSEELDNYDKSLLRSFIKFEFYFEQTIKNNEPHHLADYLYEISQKFNGMYQGTNILENENTVLKENKLKITDLFLKYSNLLMECLGILPVKKM
;
A
#
# COMPACT_ATOMS: atom_id res chain seq x y z
N TYR A 1 -20.01 -9.44 -14.96
CA TYR A 1 -18.71 -8.76 -14.98
C TYR A 1 -17.58 -9.77 -15.16
N LYS A 2 -16.73 -9.52 -16.13
CA LYS A 2 -15.54 -10.35 -16.37
C LYS A 2 -14.30 -9.53 -16.06
N PHE A 3 -13.56 -9.95 -15.05
CA PHE A 3 -12.31 -9.32 -14.67
C PHE A 3 -11.21 -9.73 -15.65
N ASP A 4 -10.49 -8.74 -16.17
CA ASP A 4 -9.37 -8.95 -17.07
C ASP A 4 -8.07 -8.79 -16.28
N LEU A 5 -7.56 -9.90 -15.79
CA LEU A 5 -6.33 -9.93 -15.00
C LEU A 5 -5.12 -9.45 -15.80
N GLU A 6 -5.04 -9.85 -17.08
CA GLU A 6 -3.92 -9.44 -17.93
C GLU A 6 -3.85 -7.92 -18.09
N LYS A 7 -4.99 -7.28 -18.34
CA LYS A 7 -5.06 -5.82 -18.43
C LYS A 7 -4.70 -5.15 -17.12
N PHE A 8 -5.18 -5.70 -16.00
CA PHE A 8 -4.89 -5.16 -14.68
C PHE A 8 -3.41 -5.27 -14.33
N THR A 9 -2.75 -6.39 -14.69
CA THR A 9 -1.35 -6.64 -14.36
C THR A 9 -0.36 -5.99 -15.33
N ASN A 10 -0.83 -5.43 -16.43
CA ASN A 10 0.03 -4.81 -17.44
C ASN A 10 0.69 -3.55 -16.86
N VAL A 11 2.03 -3.58 -16.76
CA VAL A 11 2.82 -2.45 -16.22
C VAL A 11 2.61 -1.16 -17.03
N ASN A 12 2.32 -1.27 -18.32
CA ASN A 12 2.06 -0.12 -19.18
C ASN A 12 0.62 0.37 -19.09
N GLY A 13 -0.28 -0.39 -18.45
CA GLY A 13 -1.64 0.02 -18.20
C GLY A 13 -1.70 1.02 -17.04
N LYS A 14 -2.65 1.95 -17.10
CA LYS A 14 -2.80 3.02 -16.10
C LYS A 14 -2.86 2.49 -14.68
N THR A 15 -3.69 1.48 -14.42
CA THR A 15 -3.85 0.87 -13.10
C THR A 15 -2.59 0.15 -12.65
N GLY A 16 -1.98 -0.64 -13.54
CA GLY A 16 -0.76 -1.38 -13.26
C GLY A 16 0.41 -0.47 -12.92
N ILE A 17 0.59 0.60 -13.69
CA ILE A 17 1.62 1.60 -13.44
C ILE A 17 1.42 2.23 -12.05
N TYR A 18 0.19 2.60 -11.74
CA TYR A 18 -0.13 3.27 -10.48
C TYR A 18 0.23 2.40 -9.26
N ILE A 19 -0.11 1.11 -9.33
CA ILE A 19 0.20 0.14 -8.28
C ILE A 19 1.71 -0.05 -8.14
N GLN A 20 2.42 -0.17 -9.26
CA GLN A 20 3.88 -0.32 -9.26
C GLN A 20 4.57 0.91 -8.69
N TYR A 21 4.10 2.11 -9.03
CA TYR A 21 4.64 3.35 -8.47
C TYR A 21 4.50 3.38 -6.95
N ALA A 22 3.32 3.06 -6.43
CA ALA A 22 3.08 3.06 -5.00
C ALA A 22 4.03 2.07 -4.29
N ASN A 23 4.21 0.88 -4.84
CA ASN A 23 5.09 -0.14 -4.27
C ASN A 23 6.55 0.32 -4.26
N VAL A 24 7.03 0.87 -5.37
CA VAL A 24 8.41 1.36 -5.49
C VAL A 24 8.67 2.52 -4.53
N ARG A 25 7.72 3.46 -4.43
CA ARG A 25 7.82 4.59 -3.50
C ARG A 25 7.90 4.13 -2.05
N ALA A 26 7.09 3.14 -1.68
CA ALA A 26 7.11 2.57 -0.33
C ALA A 26 8.47 1.94 -0.02
N LYS A 27 9.00 1.14 -0.92
CA LYS A 27 10.33 0.52 -0.76
C LYS A 27 11.41 1.57 -0.57
N LYS A 28 11.41 2.58 -1.43
CA LYS A 28 12.41 3.64 -1.38
C LYS A 28 12.32 4.44 -0.09
N LEU A 29 11.11 4.76 0.34
CA LEU A 29 10.89 5.53 1.56
C LEU A 29 11.46 4.79 2.78
N ILE A 30 11.17 3.50 2.91
CA ILE A 30 11.71 2.68 4.01
C ILE A 30 13.23 2.63 3.95
N LYS A 31 13.80 2.39 2.77
CA LYS A 31 15.24 2.33 2.58
C LYS A 31 15.92 3.65 2.93
N ASP A 32 15.38 4.76 2.43
CA ASP A 32 15.97 6.09 2.63
C ASP A 32 15.84 6.56 4.08
N SER A 33 14.88 6.02 4.85
CA SER A 33 14.74 6.35 6.27
C SER A 33 15.94 5.87 7.09
N SER A 34 16.59 4.79 6.66
CA SER A 34 17.69 4.14 7.38
C SER A 34 17.32 3.71 8.81
N LEU A 35 16.02 3.45 9.05
CA LEU A 35 15.48 3.07 10.36
C LEU A 35 14.94 1.64 10.34
N GLU A 36 14.92 1.01 11.52
CA GLU A 36 14.33 -0.32 11.72
C GLU A 36 12.79 -0.19 11.89
N VAL A 37 12.13 0.15 10.79
CA VAL A 37 10.71 0.54 10.79
C VAL A 37 9.78 -0.57 11.28
N ARG A 38 10.12 -1.84 11.01
CA ARG A 38 9.26 -2.97 11.39
C ARG A 38 8.99 -3.04 12.90
N ASP A 39 9.88 -2.49 13.72
CA ASP A 39 9.76 -2.51 15.17
C ASP A 39 8.97 -1.32 15.72
N PHE A 40 8.59 -0.37 14.88
CA PHE A 40 7.83 0.80 15.30
C PHE A 40 6.39 0.41 15.66
N LEU A 41 5.84 1.10 16.65
CA LEU A 41 4.43 1.03 17.03
C LEU A 41 3.72 2.29 16.56
N ILE A 42 2.47 2.15 16.15
CA ILE A 42 1.66 3.31 15.76
C ILE A 42 1.05 3.93 17.01
N LEU A 43 1.33 5.22 17.20
CA LEU A 43 0.79 6.00 18.32
C LEU A 43 -0.36 6.86 17.83
N SER A 44 -1.52 6.71 18.46
CA SER A 44 -2.78 7.31 18.01
C SER A 44 -2.83 8.83 18.08
N GLU A 45 -1.99 9.46 18.90
CA GLU A 45 -2.02 10.90 19.10
C GLU A 45 -1.51 11.72 17.91
N GLU A 46 -0.80 11.08 16.98
CA GLU A 46 -0.24 11.78 15.82
C GLU A 46 -0.62 11.07 14.52
N LEU A 47 -1.92 10.91 14.29
CA LEU A 47 -2.46 10.36 13.06
C LEU A 47 -3.28 11.42 12.33
N ASP A 48 -2.92 11.71 11.08
CA ASP A 48 -3.73 12.59 10.24
C ASP A 48 -4.79 11.77 9.45
N ASN A 49 -5.56 12.47 8.61
CA ASN A 49 -6.63 11.81 7.85
C ASN A 49 -6.12 10.79 6.84
N TYR A 50 -4.94 11.00 6.24
CA TYR A 50 -4.33 10.03 5.34
C TYR A 50 -3.99 8.74 6.08
N ASP A 51 -3.39 8.87 7.26
CA ASP A 51 -3.00 7.75 8.10
C ASP A 51 -4.20 6.92 8.51
N LYS A 52 -5.25 7.58 8.99
CA LYS A 52 -6.49 6.94 9.44
C LYS A 52 -7.19 6.21 8.29
N SER A 53 -7.20 6.81 7.11
CA SER A 53 -7.81 6.21 5.93
C SER A 53 -7.12 4.90 5.53
N LEU A 54 -5.79 4.91 5.50
CA LEU A 54 -5.02 3.69 5.20
C LEU A 54 -5.22 2.62 6.27
N LEU A 55 -5.15 2.99 7.54
CA LEU A 55 -5.34 2.03 8.63
C LEU A 55 -6.72 1.38 8.59
N ARG A 56 -7.77 2.16 8.29
CA ARG A 56 -9.12 1.61 8.10
C ARG A 56 -9.15 0.60 6.95
N SER A 57 -8.43 0.89 5.86
CA SER A 57 -8.37 -0.03 4.72
C SER A 57 -7.64 -1.33 5.08
N PHE A 58 -6.60 -1.27 5.89
CA PHE A 58 -5.89 -2.48 6.33
C PHE A 58 -6.78 -3.38 7.18
N ILE A 59 -7.65 -2.79 8.00
CA ILE A 59 -8.60 -3.56 8.81
C ILE A 59 -9.57 -4.34 7.92
N LYS A 60 -9.91 -3.81 6.74
CA LYS A 60 -10.83 -4.47 5.79
C LYS A 60 -10.19 -5.59 4.98
N PHE A 61 -8.89 -5.82 5.11
CA PHE A 61 -8.17 -6.79 4.28
C PHE A 61 -8.78 -8.18 4.34
N GLU A 62 -9.07 -8.68 5.54
CA GLU A 62 -9.64 -10.01 5.71
C GLU A 62 -10.99 -10.16 4.99
N PHE A 63 -11.81 -9.12 5.05
CA PHE A 63 -13.10 -9.14 4.38
C PHE A 63 -12.95 -9.32 2.87
N TYR A 64 -12.07 -8.54 2.23
CA TYR A 64 -11.84 -8.65 0.79
C TYR A 64 -11.21 -9.99 0.43
N PHE A 65 -10.31 -10.48 1.25
CA PHE A 65 -9.67 -11.77 1.03
C PHE A 65 -10.68 -12.91 1.10
N GLU A 66 -11.54 -12.90 2.10
CA GLU A 66 -12.61 -13.89 2.24
C GLU A 66 -13.60 -13.86 1.08
N GLN A 67 -13.97 -12.66 0.62
CA GLN A 67 -14.85 -12.52 -0.53
C GLN A 67 -14.24 -13.14 -1.79
N THR A 68 -12.96 -12.95 -1.99
CA THR A 68 -12.24 -13.53 -3.13
C THR A 68 -12.25 -15.05 -3.08
N ILE A 69 -11.95 -15.64 -1.93
CA ILE A 69 -11.94 -17.10 -1.75
C ILE A 69 -13.34 -17.67 -1.92
N LYS A 70 -14.32 -17.09 -1.24
CA LYS A 70 -15.70 -17.58 -1.22
C LYS A 70 -16.35 -17.54 -2.60
N ASN A 71 -16.12 -16.47 -3.36
CA ASN A 71 -16.79 -16.23 -4.63
C ASN A 71 -15.91 -16.55 -5.85
N ASN A 72 -14.66 -16.92 -5.63
CA ASN A 72 -13.67 -17.13 -6.69
C ASN A 72 -13.59 -15.93 -7.64
N GLU A 73 -13.56 -14.73 -7.07
CA GLU A 73 -13.55 -13.47 -7.82
C GLU A 73 -12.29 -12.65 -7.49
N PRO A 74 -11.18 -12.86 -8.22
CA PRO A 74 -9.91 -12.18 -7.93
C PRO A 74 -9.99 -10.65 -8.06
N HIS A 75 -11.00 -10.12 -8.76
CA HIS A 75 -11.15 -8.68 -8.90
C HIS A 75 -11.35 -7.95 -7.57
N HIS A 76 -11.86 -8.62 -6.53
CA HIS A 76 -11.98 -8.00 -5.21
C HIS A 76 -10.60 -7.66 -4.63
N LEU A 77 -9.62 -8.55 -4.77
CA LEU A 77 -8.27 -8.28 -4.32
C LEU A 77 -7.59 -7.21 -5.18
N ALA A 78 -7.85 -7.23 -6.49
CA ALA A 78 -7.31 -6.24 -7.41
C ALA A 78 -7.83 -4.84 -7.09
N ASP A 79 -9.13 -4.72 -6.86
CA ASP A 79 -9.76 -3.45 -6.49
C ASP A 79 -9.20 -2.94 -5.15
N TYR A 80 -9.04 -3.83 -4.19
CA TYR A 80 -8.49 -3.49 -2.89
C TYR A 80 -7.03 -3.00 -3.01
N LEU A 81 -6.21 -3.71 -3.79
CA LEU A 81 -4.82 -3.30 -4.03
C LEU A 81 -4.76 -1.90 -4.66
N TYR A 82 -5.63 -1.62 -5.61
CA TYR A 82 -5.71 -0.30 -6.22
C TYR A 82 -6.12 0.76 -5.19
N GLU A 83 -7.12 0.46 -4.36
CA GLU A 83 -7.57 1.38 -3.30
C GLU A 83 -6.46 1.75 -2.34
N ILE A 84 -5.75 0.75 -1.79
CA ILE A 84 -4.67 1.05 -0.83
C ILE A 84 -3.49 1.76 -1.51
N SER A 85 -3.25 1.47 -2.78
CA SER A 85 -2.20 2.16 -3.55
C SER A 85 -2.53 3.63 -3.75
N GLN A 86 -3.79 3.96 -4.04
CA GLN A 86 -4.24 5.35 -4.15
C GLN A 86 -4.09 6.09 -2.82
N LYS A 87 -4.49 5.44 -1.72
CA LYS A 87 -4.41 6.03 -0.39
C LYS A 87 -2.96 6.25 0.05
N PHE A 88 -2.08 5.29 -0.24
CA PHE A 88 -0.66 5.45 0.04
C PHE A 88 -0.06 6.61 -0.75
N ASN A 89 -0.35 6.71 -2.03
CA ASN A 89 0.14 7.82 -2.86
C ASN A 89 -0.37 9.16 -2.34
N GLY A 90 -1.61 9.23 -1.85
CA GLY A 90 -2.15 10.44 -1.22
C GLY A 90 -1.35 10.84 0.01
N MET A 91 -1.06 9.90 0.90
CA MET A 91 -0.24 10.13 2.08
C MET A 91 1.17 10.59 1.70
N TYR A 92 1.78 9.92 0.74
CA TYR A 92 3.13 10.22 0.28
C TYR A 92 3.25 11.63 -0.30
N GLN A 93 2.27 12.03 -1.11
CA GLN A 93 2.27 13.37 -1.74
C GLN A 93 1.87 14.48 -0.77
N GLY A 94 1.06 14.15 0.23
CA GLY A 94 0.54 15.14 1.17
C GLY A 94 1.51 15.55 2.25
N THR A 95 2.60 14.82 2.46
CA THR A 95 3.54 15.07 3.55
C THR A 95 4.95 14.66 3.15
N ASN A 96 5.93 15.53 3.42
CA ASN A 96 7.33 15.13 3.33
C ASN A 96 7.67 14.34 4.60
N ILE A 97 7.66 13.02 4.49
CA ILE A 97 7.76 12.13 5.65
C ILE A 97 9.16 12.16 6.28
N LEU A 98 10.20 12.04 5.45
CA LEU A 98 11.57 11.90 5.97
C LEU A 98 12.10 13.16 6.65
N GLU A 99 11.65 14.32 6.22
CA GLU A 99 12.09 15.60 6.76
C GLU A 99 11.12 16.19 7.79
N ASN A 100 10.11 15.42 8.20
CA ASN A 100 9.14 15.90 9.16
C ASN A 100 9.77 16.01 10.55
N GLU A 101 9.62 17.18 11.17
CA GLU A 101 10.19 17.46 12.49
C GLU A 101 9.43 16.75 13.61
N ASN A 102 8.17 16.41 13.39
CA ASN A 102 7.38 15.65 14.35
C ASN A 102 7.77 14.16 14.26
N THR A 103 8.60 13.73 15.19
CA THR A 103 9.13 12.37 15.19
C THR A 103 8.04 11.31 15.29
N VAL A 104 7.01 11.53 16.10
CA VAL A 104 5.90 10.57 16.27
C VAL A 104 5.14 10.44 14.96
N LEU A 105 4.80 11.55 14.32
CA LEU A 105 4.12 11.54 13.02
C LEU A 105 4.95 10.82 11.96
N LYS A 106 6.24 11.13 11.90
CA LYS A 106 7.17 10.50 10.96
C LYS A 106 7.23 8.98 11.15
N GLU A 107 7.41 8.53 12.38
CA GLU A 107 7.49 7.10 12.69
C GLU A 107 6.17 6.38 12.42
N ASN A 108 5.03 7.01 12.74
CA ASN A 108 3.73 6.46 12.39
C ASN A 108 3.59 6.25 10.87
N LYS A 109 3.96 7.26 10.09
CA LYS A 109 3.85 7.18 8.62
C LYS A 109 4.80 6.13 8.04
N LEU A 110 6.00 6.00 8.61
CA LEU A 110 6.93 4.96 8.19
C LEU A 110 6.40 3.57 8.52
N LYS A 111 5.78 3.38 9.69
CA LYS A 111 5.17 2.10 10.04
C LYS A 111 3.98 1.78 9.13
N ILE A 112 3.16 2.76 8.83
CA ILE A 112 2.05 2.60 7.88
C ILE A 112 2.57 2.23 6.50
N THR A 113 3.67 2.84 6.06
CA THR A 113 4.35 2.51 4.81
C THR A 113 4.83 1.06 4.80
N ASP A 114 5.42 0.60 5.90
CA ASP A 114 5.86 -0.79 6.04
C ASP A 114 4.68 -1.76 5.93
N LEU A 115 3.57 -1.46 6.60
CA LEU A 115 2.35 -2.26 6.50
C LEU A 115 1.79 -2.26 5.07
N PHE A 116 1.73 -1.10 4.43
CA PHE A 116 1.31 -1.00 3.04
C PHE A 116 2.17 -1.87 2.14
N LEU A 117 3.49 -1.82 2.31
CA LEU A 117 4.42 -2.60 1.50
C LEU A 117 4.18 -4.09 1.66
N LYS A 118 3.94 -4.55 2.89
CA LYS A 118 3.64 -5.96 3.16
C LYS A 118 2.34 -6.40 2.48
N TYR A 119 1.26 -5.62 2.63
CA TYR A 119 -0.01 -5.93 1.97
C TYR A 119 0.11 -5.85 0.45
N SER A 120 0.77 -4.83 -0.06
CA SER A 120 0.98 -4.67 -1.50
C SER A 120 1.73 -5.86 -2.10
N ASN A 121 2.83 -6.26 -1.47
CA ASN A 121 3.63 -7.40 -1.95
C ASN A 121 2.82 -8.70 -1.92
N LEU A 122 2.08 -8.94 -0.83
CA LEU A 122 1.24 -10.13 -0.70
C LEU A 122 0.16 -10.18 -1.77
N LEU A 123 -0.54 -9.06 -1.99
CA LEU A 123 -1.60 -8.97 -2.99
C LEU A 123 -1.06 -9.12 -4.41
N MET A 124 0.08 -8.51 -4.70
CA MET A 124 0.74 -8.66 -5.99
C MET A 124 1.11 -10.11 -6.24
N GLU A 125 1.64 -10.80 -5.24
CA GLU A 125 1.96 -12.22 -5.33
C GLU A 125 0.70 -13.05 -5.63
N CYS A 126 -0.39 -12.81 -4.89
CA CYS A 126 -1.66 -13.51 -5.10
C CYS A 126 -2.23 -13.28 -6.50
N LEU A 127 -2.01 -12.12 -7.08
CA LEU A 127 -2.51 -11.76 -8.42
C LEU A 127 -1.52 -12.10 -9.53
N GLY A 128 -0.36 -12.66 -9.21
CA GLY A 128 0.66 -12.99 -10.20
C GLY A 128 1.40 -11.79 -10.76
N ILE A 129 1.43 -10.68 -10.02
CA ILE A 129 2.15 -9.47 -10.41
C ILE A 129 3.54 -9.50 -9.80
N LEU A 130 4.57 -9.29 -10.63
CA LEU A 130 5.93 -9.17 -10.13
C LEU A 130 6.24 -7.71 -9.84
N PRO A 131 6.61 -7.36 -8.58
CA PRO A 131 6.98 -5.98 -8.26
C PRO A 131 8.20 -5.53 -9.07
N VAL A 132 8.14 -4.32 -9.58
CA VAL A 132 9.25 -3.68 -10.27
C VAL A 132 10.26 -3.21 -9.23
N LYS A 133 11.56 -3.39 -9.50
CA LYS A 133 12.60 -3.00 -8.54
C LYS A 133 12.81 -1.49 -8.51
N LYS A 134 12.62 -0.84 -9.66
CA LYS A 134 12.92 0.58 -9.82
C LYS A 134 12.08 1.16 -10.96
N MET A 135 11.59 2.33 -10.75
CA MET A 135 10.85 3.08 -11.78
C MET A 135 11.40 4.50 -11.92
#